data_97a36f96686463ae9120388995c27145
#
_entry.id   97a36f96686463ae9120388995c27145
#
_cell.length_a   1.000
_cell.length_b   1.000
_cell.length_c   1.000
_cell.angle_alpha   90.00
_cell.angle_beta   90.00
_cell.angle_gamma   90.00
#
_symmetry.space_group_name_H-M   'P 1'
#
loop_
_entity.id
_entity.type
_entity.pdbx_description
1 polymer ?
#
loop_
_entity_poly.entity_id
_entity_poly.type
_entity_poly.pdbx_seq_one_letter_code
_entity_poly.pdbx_strand_id
1 'polypeptide(L)'
;MRPFRTHLPLAATLIALAVPLAPATLHSAAGCAEEAMLVFDGSASMAELGFDTTRKTRIAEAREALRDAMPDITPVRRVGLLTYGPGANADSCSNIDLRFAPRDNAANAIIAEIDALAPKGLTALAESVRAASDTLRATSGPGIVVLVTDGNETCGGRPCALGAALASENTDLTVHVIGFKVVVDFFSWDNPEQQDVGAGNTVAKCLADRTGGLYVSTETVDELADALRVTLGCTLVGSVNLS
;
A
#
# COMPACT_ATOMS: atom_id res chain seq x y z
N MET A 1 -95.04 -16.09 -33.27
CA MET A 1 -93.71 -16.58 -33.64
C MET A 1 -92.70 -15.67 -32.98
N ARG A 2 -91.99 -16.11 -31.94
CA ARG A 2 -90.97 -15.37 -31.22
C ARG A 2 -89.58 -15.98 -31.55
N PRO A 3 -88.57 -15.23 -31.90
CA PRO A 3 -87.25 -15.79 -32.15
C PRO A 3 -86.49 -16.02 -30.84
N PHE A 4 -85.90 -17.19 -30.75
CA PHE A 4 -84.93 -17.59 -29.70
C PHE A 4 -83.69 -16.78 -29.78
N ARG A 5 -83.30 -16.14 -28.66
CA ARG A 5 -81.96 -15.48 -28.52
C ARG A 5 -81.03 -16.49 -27.83
N THR A 6 -80.06 -16.94 -28.56
CA THR A 6 -78.95 -17.77 -28.04
C THR A 6 -77.89 -16.84 -27.40
N HIS A 7 -77.65 -16.97 -26.11
CA HIS A 7 -76.59 -16.34 -25.38
C HIS A 7 -75.34 -17.19 -25.48
N LEU A 8 -74.31 -16.66 -26.12
CA LEU A 8 -72.94 -17.22 -26.13
C LEU A 8 -72.22 -16.81 -24.83
N PRO A 9 -71.53 -17.69 -24.08
CA PRO A 9 -70.78 -17.31 -22.93
C PRO A 9 -69.40 -16.79 -23.40
N LEU A 10 -69.06 -15.59 -22.95
CA LEU A 10 -67.72 -15.00 -23.13
C LEU A 10 -66.75 -15.73 -22.17
N ALA A 11 -65.86 -16.53 -22.70
CA ALA A 11 -64.75 -17.09 -21.94
C ALA A 11 -63.66 -16.04 -21.77
N ALA A 12 -63.47 -15.53 -20.55
CA ALA A 12 -62.39 -14.63 -20.20
C ALA A 12 -61.09 -15.45 -20.03
N THR A 13 -60.20 -15.34 -20.98
CA THR A 13 -58.87 -15.94 -20.91
C THR A 13 -57.96 -15.04 -20.05
N LEU A 14 -57.63 -15.45 -18.84
CA LEU A 14 -56.61 -14.82 -17.99
C LEU A 14 -55.23 -15.17 -18.54
N ILE A 15 -54.57 -14.21 -19.18
CA ILE A 15 -53.14 -14.29 -19.55
C ILE A 15 -52.32 -13.94 -18.32
N ALA A 16 -51.71 -14.94 -17.68
CA ALA A 16 -50.73 -14.73 -16.63
C ALA A 16 -49.42 -14.22 -17.26
N LEU A 17 -49.08 -12.95 -17.06
CA LEU A 17 -47.75 -12.40 -17.39
C LEU A 17 -46.73 -12.98 -16.42
N ALA A 18 -45.94 -13.94 -16.87
CA ALA A 18 -44.75 -14.39 -16.15
C ALA A 18 -43.67 -13.33 -16.35
N VAL A 19 -43.38 -12.55 -15.31
CA VAL A 19 -42.24 -11.63 -15.26
C VAL A 19 -41.01 -12.49 -15.02
N PRO A 20 -40.02 -12.51 -15.95
CA PRO A 20 -38.78 -13.23 -15.69
C PRO A 20 -37.99 -12.49 -14.58
N LEU A 21 -37.78 -13.18 -13.44
CA LEU A 21 -36.82 -12.74 -12.43
C LEU A 21 -35.41 -12.85 -13.05
N ALA A 22 -34.85 -11.71 -13.48
CA ALA A 22 -33.46 -11.66 -13.87
C ALA A 22 -32.59 -11.96 -12.61
N PRO A 23 -31.60 -12.84 -12.72
CA PRO A 23 -30.70 -13.05 -11.59
C PRO A 23 -29.99 -11.73 -11.29
N ALA A 24 -30.09 -11.28 -10.02
CA ALA A 24 -29.31 -10.16 -9.53
C ALA A 24 -27.83 -10.56 -9.66
N THR A 25 -27.11 -9.96 -10.60
CA THR A 25 -25.67 -10.05 -10.64
C THR A 25 -25.14 -9.44 -9.35
N LEU A 26 -24.61 -10.28 -8.46
CA LEU A 26 -23.80 -9.83 -7.35
C LEU A 26 -22.67 -9.00 -7.96
N HIS A 27 -22.77 -7.67 -7.85
CA HIS A 27 -21.64 -6.82 -8.13
C HIS A 27 -20.57 -7.18 -7.08
N SER A 28 -19.54 -7.89 -7.51
CA SER A 28 -18.30 -7.97 -6.77
C SER A 28 -17.92 -6.54 -6.43
N ALA A 29 -17.63 -6.25 -5.16
CA ALA A 29 -17.13 -4.95 -4.75
C ALA A 29 -15.99 -4.61 -5.72
N ALA A 30 -16.10 -3.47 -6.42
CA ALA A 30 -15.08 -3.05 -7.36
C ALA A 30 -13.78 -2.90 -6.55
N GLY A 31 -12.77 -3.70 -6.87
CA GLY A 31 -11.45 -3.57 -6.28
C GLY A 31 -10.85 -2.21 -6.63
N CYS A 32 -9.77 -1.85 -5.97
CA CYS A 32 -9.01 -0.66 -6.32
C CYS A 32 -8.50 -0.75 -7.76
N ALA A 33 -8.56 0.35 -8.49
CA ALA A 33 -8.10 0.39 -9.89
C ALA A 33 -6.57 0.29 -9.99
N GLU A 34 -5.85 0.83 -8.99
CA GLU A 34 -4.39 0.86 -8.97
C GLU A 34 -3.83 -0.39 -8.29
N GLU A 35 -2.78 -0.94 -8.88
CA GLU A 35 -1.93 -1.93 -8.22
C GLU A 35 -0.98 -1.23 -7.24
N ALA A 36 -0.55 -1.94 -6.20
CA ALA A 36 0.35 -1.40 -5.21
C ALA A 36 1.60 -2.25 -5.00
N MET A 37 2.73 -1.58 -4.70
CA MET A 37 3.93 -2.20 -4.17
C MET A 37 4.17 -1.72 -2.73
N LEU A 38 4.21 -2.66 -1.80
CA LEU A 38 4.72 -2.41 -0.46
C LEU A 38 6.24 -2.55 -0.50
N VAL A 39 6.95 -1.46 -0.20
CA VAL A 39 8.40 -1.43 0.02
C VAL A 39 8.63 -1.43 1.51
N PHE A 40 9.23 -2.48 2.04
CA PHE A 40 9.36 -2.67 3.46
C PHE A 40 10.83 -2.66 3.90
N ASP A 41 11.10 -1.81 4.88
CA ASP A 41 12.42 -1.65 5.49
C ASP A 41 12.79 -2.87 6.35
N GLY A 42 13.86 -3.53 5.99
CA GLY A 42 14.48 -4.59 6.75
C GLY A 42 15.90 -4.24 7.19
N SER A 43 16.28 -2.96 7.20
CA SER A 43 17.60 -2.50 7.64
C SER A 43 17.87 -2.80 9.11
N ALA A 44 19.11 -2.58 9.54
CA ALA A 44 19.54 -2.94 10.88
C ALA A 44 18.78 -2.20 11.98
N SER A 45 18.36 -0.96 11.76
CA SER A 45 17.59 -0.16 12.71
C SER A 45 16.25 -0.79 13.09
N MET A 46 15.63 -1.53 12.18
CA MET A 46 14.39 -2.27 12.46
C MET A 46 14.55 -3.36 13.54
N ALA A 47 15.79 -3.83 13.82
CA ALA A 47 16.07 -4.75 14.92
C ALA A 47 16.19 -4.04 16.27
N GLU A 48 16.22 -2.71 16.31
CA GLU A 48 16.37 -1.94 17.54
C GLU A 48 15.06 -1.85 18.31
N LEU A 49 15.21 -1.67 19.63
CA LEU A 49 14.11 -1.28 20.49
C LEU A 49 13.82 0.21 20.25
N GLY A 50 12.57 0.57 20.07
CA GLY A 50 12.19 1.99 20.05
C GLY A 50 12.50 2.68 21.39
N PHE A 51 12.34 4.00 21.44
CA PHE A 51 12.50 4.77 22.69
C PHE A 51 11.50 4.38 23.76
N ASP A 52 10.44 3.71 23.36
CA ASP A 52 9.44 3.17 24.26
C ASP A 52 9.98 1.89 24.92
N THR A 53 9.84 1.79 26.25
CA THR A 53 10.31 0.70 27.09
C THR A 53 9.52 -0.61 26.91
N THR A 54 8.69 -0.73 25.89
CA THR A 54 7.79 -1.87 25.65
C THR A 54 8.51 -3.19 25.33
N ARG A 55 9.83 -3.18 25.16
CA ARG A 55 10.66 -4.37 24.92
C ARG A 55 10.45 -5.09 23.59
N LYS A 56 9.71 -4.50 22.66
CA LYS A 56 9.61 -5.03 21.30
C LYS A 56 10.52 -4.26 20.36
N THR A 57 11.09 -4.96 19.40
CA THR A 57 11.84 -4.34 18.31
C THR A 57 10.86 -3.72 17.30
N ARG A 58 11.31 -2.71 16.54
CA ARG A 58 10.48 -2.08 15.48
C ARG A 58 9.92 -3.10 14.51
N ILE A 59 10.73 -4.09 14.09
CA ILE A 59 10.25 -5.16 13.21
C ILE A 59 9.14 -6.01 13.85
N ALA A 60 9.22 -6.28 15.15
CA ALA A 60 8.20 -7.07 15.84
C ALA A 60 6.85 -6.33 15.86
N GLU A 61 6.87 -5.03 16.13
CA GLU A 61 5.68 -4.18 16.12
C GLU A 61 5.13 -3.99 14.70
N ALA A 62 6.00 -3.78 13.70
CA ALA A 62 5.58 -3.67 12.30
C ALA A 62 4.92 -4.96 11.79
N ARG A 63 5.38 -6.14 12.23
CA ARG A 63 4.72 -7.43 11.96
C ARG A 63 3.31 -7.49 12.53
N GLU A 64 3.10 -6.97 13.73
CA GLU A 64 1.76 -6.90 14.35
C GLU A 64 0.83 -6.00 13.52
N ALA A 65 1.29 -4.81 13.13
CA ALA A 65 0.52 -3.90 12.30
C ALA A 65 0.16 -4.50 10.93
N LEU A 66 1.09 -5.21 10.29
CA LEU A 66 0.82 -5.89 9.01
C LEU A 66 -0.21 -7.02 9.16
N ARG A 67 -0.14 -7.81 10.25
CA ARG A 67 -1.15 -8.87 10.51
C ARG A 67 -2.53 -8.28 10.72
N ASP A 68 -2.61 -7.09 11.29
CA ASP A 68 -3.87 -6.39 11.51
C ASP A 68 -4.43 -5.75 10.22
N ALA A 69 -3.58 -5.09 9.44
CA ALA A 69 -4.03 -4.31 8.28
C ALA A 69 -4.19 -5.13 6.98
N MET A 70 -3.27 -6.06 6.68
CA MET A 70 -3.24 -6.72 5.38
C MET A 70 -4.50 -7.53 5.02
N PRO A 71 -5.18 -8.21 5.97
CA PRO A 71 -6.44 -8.91 5.69
C PRO A 71 -7.57 -8.02 5.18
N ASP A 72 -7.58 -6.74 5.55
CA ASP A 72 -8.58 -5.77 5.11
C ASP A 72 -8.24 -5.20 3.72
N ILE A 73 -6.96 -5.09 3.40
CA ILE A 73 -6.44 -4.42 2.19
C ILE A 73 -6.44 -5.35 0.99
N THR A 74 -5.87 -6.54 1.14
CA THR A 74 -5.56 -7.41 -0.01
C THR A 74 -6.75 -8.11 -0.68
N PRO A 75 -7.94 -8.19 -0.07
CA PRO A 75 -9.14 -8.61 -0.80
C PRO A 75 -9.62 -7.62 -1.86
N VAL A 76 -9.26 -6.35 -1.73
CA VAL A 76 -9.73 -5.27 -2.62
C VAL A 76 -8.61 -4.64 -3.45
N ARG A 77 -7.34 -4.87 -3.09
CA ARG A 77 -6.17 -4.35 -3.81
C ARG A 77 -5.16 -5.45 -4.08
N ARG A 78 -4.64 -5.49 -5.30
CA ARG A 78 -3.47 -6.30 -5.65
C ARG A 78 -2.22 -5.64 -5.09
N VAL A 79 -1.47 -6.36 -4.25
CA VAL A 79 -0.28 -5.85 -3.58
C VAL A 79 0.92 -6.75 -3.87
N GLY A 80 2.02 -6.13 -4.29
CA GLY A 80 3.33 -6.75 -4.38
C GLY A 80 4.19 -6.40 -3.16
N LEU A 81 5.31 -7.09 -3.01
CA LEU A 81 6.25 -6.88 -1.90
C LEU A 81 7.69 -6.77 -2.42
N LEU A 82 8.36 -5.72 -1.98
CA LEU A 82 9.79 -5.54 -2.10
C LEU A 82 10.36 -5.26 -0.71
N THR A 83 11.51 -5.84 -0.38
CA THR A 83 12.22 -5.59 0.88
C THR A 83 13.63 -5.15 0.59
N TYR A 84 14.24 -4.40 1.52
CA TYR A 84 15.66 -4.04 1.43
C TYR A 84 16.34 -4.17 2.80
N GLY A 85 17.66 -4.14 2.79
CA GLY A 85 18.52 -4.25 3.97
C GLY A 85 19.14 -5.64 4.13
N PRO A 86 18.37 -6.72 4.42
CA PRO A 86 18.94 -8.04 4.60
C PRO A 86 19.59 -8.59 3.32
N GLY A 87 20.77 -9.16 3.46
CA GLY A 87 21.52 -9.77 2.36
C GLY A 87 22.75 -10.51 2.87
N ALA A 88 23.49 -11.16 1.98
CA ALA A 88 24.71 -11.88 2.32
C ALA A 88 25.81 -10.94 2.87
N ASN A 89 25.94 -9.77 2.26
CA ASN A 89 26.83 -8.70 2.72
C ASN A 89 25.97 -7.57 3.33
N ALA A 90 26.06 -7.37 4.64
CA ALA A 90 25.30 -6.34 5.35
C ALA A 90 25.67 -4.90 4.92
N ASP A 91 26.88 -4.69 4.45
CA ASP A 91 27.37 -3.36 4.01
C ASP A 91 27.03 -3.05 2.54
N SER A 92 26.22 -3.89 1.89
CA SER A 92 25.85 -3.72 0.49
C SER A 92 24.54 -2.96 0.33
N CYS A 93 24.58 -1.90 -0.43
CA CYS A 93 23.40 -1.14 -0.87
C CYS A 93 22.59 -1.85 -1.98
N SER A 94 23.08 -2.98 -2.49
CA SER A 94 22.35 -3.78 -3.48
C SER A 94 21.42 -4.84 -2.88
N ASN A 95 21.29 -4.88 -1.57
CA ASN A 95 20.38 -5.78 -0.87
C ASN A 95 18.93 -5.30 -1.01
N ILE A 96 18.42 -5.36 -2.22
CA ILE A 96 17.03 -5.02 -2.59
C ILE A 96 16.43 -6.28 -3.21
N ASP A 97 15.33 -6.75 -2.67
CA ASP A 97 14.77 -8.04 -3.04
C ASP A 97 13.28 -7.92 -3.38
N LEU A 98 12.96 -8.09 -4.67
CA LEU A 98 11.58 -8.19 -5.12
C LEU A 98 11.03 -9.58 -4.73
N ARG A 99 10.24 -9.64 -3.68
CA ARG A 99 9.60 -10.88 -3.21
C ARG A 99 8.57 -11.38 -4.21
N PHE A 100 7.69 -10.50 -4.66
CA PHE A 100 6.73 -10.78 -5.72
C PHE A 100 6.08 -9.49 -6.24
N ALA A 101 5.67 -9.53 -7.50
CA ALA A 101 4.86 -8.48 -8.13
C ALA A 101 3.41 -8.46 -7.59
N PRO A 102 2.62 -7.41 -7.85
CA PRO A 102 1.25 -7.28 -7.37
C PRO A 102 0.38 -8.51 -7.71
N ARG A 103 -0.28 -9.04 -6.69
CA ARG A 103 -1.18 -10.20 -6.81
C ARG A 103 -2.37 -10.11 -5.87
N ASP A 104 -3.42 -10.84 -6.20
CA ASP A 104 -4.63 -10.91 -5.39
C ASP A 104 -4.39 -11.64 -4.07
N ASN A 105 -5.10 -11.24 -3.02
CA ASN A 105 -5.10 -11.89 -1.71
C ASN A 105 -3.69 -12.11 -1.14
N ALA A 106 -2.81 -11.11 -1.28
CA ALA A 106 -1.40 -11.20 -0.93
C ALA A 106 -1.12 -11.24 0.60
N ALA A 107 -2.12 -11.04 1.48
CA ALA A 107 -1.92 -10.88 2.93
C ALA A 107 -1.03 -11.96 3.54
N ASN A 108 -1.39 -13.23 3.39
CA ASN A 108 -0.64 -14.32 4.00
C ASN A 108 0.79 -14.40 3.47
N ALA A 109 1.00 -14.08 2.22
CA ALA A 109 2.32 -14.09 1.63
C ALA A 109 3.19 -12.93 2.13
N ILE A 110 2.63 -11.71 2.22
CA ILE A 110 3.31 -10.55 2.81
C ILE A 110 3.72 -10.86 4.25
N ILE A 111 2.77 -11.35 5.05
CA ILE A 111 3.01 -11.68 6.46
C ILE A 111 4.12 -12.73 6.59
N ALA A 112 4.08 -13.80 5.78
CA ALA A 112 5.09 -14.86 5.84
C ALA A 112 6.50 -14.35 5.48
N GLU A 113 6.63 -13.53 4.43
CA GLU A 113 7.91 -12.94 4.04
C GLU A 113 8.47 -11.99 5.12
N ILE A 114 7.62 -11.15 5.70
CA ILE A 114 8.04 -10.21 6.74
C ILE A 114 8.32 -10.94 8.06
N ASP A 115 7.62 -12.03 8.38
CA ASP A 115 7.90 -12.86 9.56
C ASP A 115 9.27 -13.56 9.44
N ALA A 116 9.64 -13.97 8.24
CA ALA A 116 10.93 -14.60 7.97
C ALA A 116 12.10 -13.59 7.87
N LEU A 117 11.81 -12.28 7.74
CA LEU A 117 12.83 -11.25 7.56
C LEU A 117 13.69 -11.11 8.83
N ALA A 118 15.00 -11.19 8.69
CA ALA A 118 15.96 -10.91 9.77
C ALA A 118 16.59 -9.54 9.50
N PRO A 119 16.20 -8.46 10.20
CA PRO A 119 16.67 -7.12 9.93
C PRO A 119 18.18 -6.99 10.07
N LYS A 120 18.82 -6.46 9.04
CA LYS A 120 20.24 -6.11 9.00
C LYS A 120 20.56 -5.29 7.76
N GLY A 121 21.73 -4.67 7.73
CA GLY A 121 22.23 -3.97 6.54
C GLY A 121 21.79 -2.52 6.46
N LEU A 122 22.00 -1.95 5.29
CA LEU A 122 21.83 -0.54 5.00
C LEU A 122 20.44 -0.21 4.46
N THR A 123 20.11 1.08 4.50
CA THR A 123 18.82 1.63 4.04
C THR A 123 18.97 2.17 2.62
N ALA A 124 18.72 1.33 1.60
CA ALA A 124 18.75 1.69 0.18
C ALA A 124 17.37 2.17 -0.28
N LEU A 125 16.87 3.24 0.32
CA LEU A 125 15.49 3.71 0.21
C LEU A 125 15.15 4.16 -1.23
N ALA A 126 15.95 5.04 -1.82
CA ALA A 126 15.68 5.58 -3.15
C ALA A 126 15.66 4.49 -4.22
N GLU A 127 16.67 3.62 -4.24
CA GLU A 127 16.76 2.52 -5.21
C GLU A 127 15.62 1.51 -5.04
N SER A 128 15.19 1.26 -3.80
CA SER A 128 14.07 0.36 -3.50
C SER A 128 12.74 0.91 -4.04
N VAL A 129 12.50 2.22 -3.88
CA VAL A 129 11.31 2.87 -4.46
C VAL A 129 11.38 2.87 -5.98
N ARG A 130 12.57 3.09 -6.58
CA ARG A 130 12.76 2.99 -8.03
C ARG A 130 12.43 1.57 -8.54
N ALA A 131 12.96 0.54 -7.91
CA ALA A 131 12.70 -0.85 -8.29
C ALA A 131 11.21 -1.23 -8.18
N ALA A 132 10.53 -0.76 -7.14
CA ALA A 132 9.09 -0.94 -6.97
C ALA A 132 8.29 -0.22 -8.06
N SER A 133 8.66 1.02 -8.40
CA SER A 133 8.09 1.80 -9.49
C SER A 133 8.26 1.09 -10.85
N ASP A 134 9.45 0.57 -11.13
CA ASP A 134 9.72 -0.16 -12.36
C ASP A 134 8.91 -1.47 -12.45
N THR A 135 8.68 -2.13 -11.32
CA THR A 135 7.81 -3.31 -11.25
C THR A 135 6.37 -2.96 -11.61
N LEU A 136 5.82 -1.84 -11.11
CA LEU A 136 4.47 -1.38 -11.43
C LEU A 136 4.33 -0.94 -12.89
N ARG A 137 5.35 -0.30 -13.47
CA ARG A 137 5.33 0.08 -14.90
C ARG A 137 5.15 -1.10 -15.84
N ALA A 138 5.63 -2.27 -15.46
CA ALA A 138 5.46 -3.48 -16.26
C ALA A 138 3.99 -3.93 -16.32
N THR A 139 3.12 -3.46 -15.44
CA THR A 139 1.69 -3.80 -15.37
C THR A 139 0.76 -2.84 -16.14
N SER A 140 1.32 -1.75 -16.73
CA SER A 140 0.62 -0.82 -17.64
C SER A 140 -0.57 -0.07 -17.06
N GLY A 141 -0.61 0.19 -15.75
CA GLY A 141 -1.70 0.94 -15.09
C GLY A 141 -1.18 1.98 -14.10
N PRO A 142 -2.09 2.76 -13.52
CA PRO A 142 -1.75 3.61 -12.38
C PRO A 142 -1.28 2.74 -11.21
N GLY A 143 -0.31 3.23 -10.47
CA GLY A 143 0.33 2.47 -9.42
C GLY A 143 0.56 3.25 -8.14
N ILE A 144 0.60 2.53 -7.03
CA ILE A 144 0.91 3.09 -5.73
C ILE A 144 2.12 2.36 -5.16
N VAL A 145 3.12 3.13 -4.73
CA VAL A 145 4.21 2.61 -3.88
C VAL A 145 3.97 3.09 -2.46
N VAL A 146 3.97 2.18 -1.52
CA VAL A 146 3.94 2.50 -0.09
C VAL A 146 5.25 2.06 0.53
N LEU A 147 6.05 3.04 0.96
CA LEU A 147 7.29 2.81 1.68
C LEU A 147 7.03 2.83 3.18
N VAL A 148 7.41 1.77 3.88
CA VAL A 148 7.47 1.72 5.35
C VAL A 148 8.94 1.71 5.76
N THR A 149 9.36 2.70 6.53
CA THR A 149 10.76 2.86 6.97
C THR A 149 10.84 3.49 8.37
N ASP A 150 11.85 3.13 9.14
CA ASP A 150 12.16 3.72 10.45
C ASP A 150 13.36 4.68 10.39
N GLY A 151 13.97 4.89 9.20
CA GLY A 151 15.23 5.61 9.10
C GLY A 151 15.40 6.45 7.84
N ASN A 152 16.64 6.94 7.74
CA ASN A 152 17.10 7.75 6.62
C ASN A 152 17.83 6.90 5.58
N GLU A 153 17.94 7.42 4.37
CA GLU A 153 18.77 6.88 3.29
C GLU A 153 20.25 6.81 3.70
N THR A 154 20.84 5.61 3.67
CA THR A 154 22.26 5.38 4.05
C THR A 154 23.12 4.87 2.89
N CYS A 155 22.55 4.73 1.70
CA CYS A 155 23.22 4.26 0.50
C CYS A 155 23.58 5.37 -0.50
N GLY A 156 23.48 6.63 -0.07
CA GLY A 156 23.77 7.78 -0.94
C GLY A 156 22.70 8.04 -2.00
N GLY A 157 21.56 7.39 -1.90
CA GLY A 157 20.41 7.65 -2.74
C GLY A 157 19.88 9.07 -2.54
N ARG A 158 19.11 9.56 -3.52
CA ARG A 158 18.58 10.93 -3.52
C ARG A 158 17.03 10.90 -3.64
N PRO A 159 16.31 10.69 -2.53
CA PRO A 159 14.86 10.57 -2.53
C PRO A 159 14.11 11.77 -3.11
N CYS A 160 14.59 13.01 -2.85
CA CYS A 160 13.97 14.21 -3.41
C CYS A 160 14.15 14.30 -4.94
N ALA A 161 15.35 13.98 -5.45
CA ALA A 161 15.61 13.92 -6.88
C ALA A 161 14.81 12.80 -7.55
N LEU A 162 14.73 11.63 -6.90
CA LEU A 162 13.91 10.52 -7.37
C LEU A 162 12.44 10.91 -7.45
N GLY A 163 11.87 11.51 -6.40
CA GLY A 163 10.47 11.95 -6.40
C GLY A 163 10.17 12.93 -7.54
N ALA A 164 11.09 13.89 -7.80
CA ALA A 164 10.96 14.80 -8.93
C ALA A 164 11.04 14.08 -10.29
N ALA A 165 11.93 13.10 -10.43
CA ALA A 165 12.03 12.29 -11.65
C ALA A 165 10.75 11.47 -11.90
N LEU A 166 10.25 10.77 -10.87
CA LEU A 166 9.01 9.99 -10.95
C LEU A 166 7.81 10.86 -11.37
N ALA A 167 7.68 12.04 -10.76
CA ALA A 167 6.62 12.99 -11.12
C ALA A 167 6.75 13.49 -12.58
N SER A 168 7.99 13.68 -13.08
CA SER A 168 8.23 14.17 -14.44
C SER A 168 8.06 13.11 -15.52
N GLU A 169 8.20 11.84 -15.18
CA GLU A 169 7.99 10.71 -16.10
C GLU A 169 6.52 10.53 -16.49
N ASN A 170 5.66 11.43 -16.04
CA ASN A 170 4.21 11.49 -16.32
C ASN A 170 3.52 10.13 -16.12
N THR A 171 3.96 9.44 -15.07
CA THR A 171 3.36 8.18 -14.66
C THR A 171 2.26 8.49 -13.64
N ASP A 172 1.12 7.84 -13.78
CA ASP A 172 0.08 7.84 -12.73
C ASP A 172 0.57 7.04 -11.51
N LEU A 173 1.74 7.43 -11.00
CA LEU A 173 2.41 6.81 -9.86
C LEU A 173 2.36 7.74 -8.66
N THR A 174 1.81 7.24 -7.58
CA THR A 174 1.83 7.91 -6.27
C THR A 174 2.74 7.15 -5.30
N VAL A 175 3.61 7.87 -4.59
CA VAL A 175 4.45 7.28 -3.54
C VAL A 175 3.98 7.80 -2.19
N HIS A 176 3.45 6.92 -1.36
CA HIS A 176 3.18 7.20 0.05
C HIS A 176 4.37 6.75 0.89
N VAL A 177 4.63 7.47 1.96
CA VAL A 177 5.69 7.15 2.91
C VAL A 177 5.11 7.07 4.31
N ILE A 178 5.33 5.95 4.98
CA ILE A 178 5.01 5.75 6.38
C ILE A 178 6.32 5.68 7.16
N GLY A 179 6.59 6.71 7.95
CA GLY A 179 7.70 6.75 8.90
C GLY A 179 7.27 6.06 10.19
N PHE A 180 7.87 4.93 10.51
CA PHE A 180 7.55 4.17 11.71
C PHE A 180 8.63 4.34 12.77
N LYS A 181 8.32 5.04 13.88
CA LYS A 181 9.27 5.33 14.98
C LYS A 181 10.59 5.92 14.46
N VAL A 182 10.45 6.86 13.52
CA VAL A 182 11.61 7.45 12.85
C VAL A 182 12.49 8.18 13.85
N VAL A 183 13.73 7.77 13.94
CA VAL A 183 14.76 8.50 14.65
C VAL A 183 15.44 9.43 13.64
N VAL A 184 15.19 10.72 13.77
CA VAL A 184 15.97 11.71 13.04
C VAL A 184 17.35 11.76 13.71
N ASP A 185 18.28 10.97 13.20
CA ASP A 185 19.66 11.02 13.65
C ASP A 185 20.29 12.33 13.16
N PHE A 186 20.63 13.19 14.10
CA PHE A 186 21.37 14.43 13.80
C PHE A 186 22.73 14.20 13.16
N PHE A 187 23.19 12.96 13.10
CA PHE A 187 24.45 12.57 12.47
C PHE A 187 24.30 12.06 11.01
N SER A 188 23.10 11.97 10.46
CA SER A 188 22.86 11.60 9.06
C SER A 188 23.13 12.75 8.06
N TRP A 189 24.14 13.58 8.38
CA TRP A 189 24.52 14.78 7.61
C TRP A 189 25.16 14.46 6.25
N ASP A 190 25.42 13.20 5.98
CA ASP A 190 26.10 12.77 4.75
C ASP A 190 25.18 12.77 3.52
N ASN A 191 23.86 12.85 3.69
CA ASN A 191 22.95 12.99 2.56
C ASN A 191 22.72 14.48 2.26
N PRO A 192 23.17 14.98 1.08
CA PRO A 192 23.04 16.41 0.75
C PRO A 192 21.56 16.89 0.72
N GLU A 193 20.60 16.00 0.47
CA GLU A 193 19.19 16.36 0.45
C GLU A 193 18.58 16.47 1.86
N GLN A 194 19.24 15.91 2.89
CA GLN A 194 18.77 16.05 4.29
C GLN A 194 18.85 17.51 4.77
N GLN A 195 19.75 18.31 4.21
CA GLN A 195 19.89 19.72 4.57
C GLN A 195 18.72 20.57 4.07
N ASP A 196 18.05 20.13 3.00
CA ASP A 196 16.92 20.83 2.39
C ASP A 196 15.60 20.46 3.07
N VAL A 197 15.56 19.38 3.86
CA VAL A 197 14.39 18.90 4.57
C VAL A 197 14.42 19.44 5.99
N GLY A 198 13.55 20.38 6.33
CA GLY A 198 13.55 21.06 7.63
C GLY A 198 13.62 20.12 8.83
N ALA A 199 14.05 20.64 9.97
CA ALA A 199 14.24 19.89 11.21
C ALA A 199 13.01 19.03 11.56
N GLY A 200 13.22 17.75 11.82
CA GLY A 200 12.18 16.79 12.17
C GLY A 200 11.54 16.04 11.00
N ASN A 201 11.96 16.32 9.76
CA ASN A 201 11.52 15.56 8.59
C ASN A 201 12.65 14.66 8.05
N THR A 202 12.28 13.56 7.42
CA THR A 202 13.23 12.69 6.71
C THR A 202 13.24 13.03 5.23
N VAL A 203 14.36 12.74 4.54
CA VAL A 203 14.45 12.87 3.07
C VAL A 203 13.38 12.04 2.35
N ALA A 204 12.89 10.96 2.98
CA ALA A 204 11.84 10.13 2.45
C ALA A 204 10.53 10.90 2.21
N LYS A 205 10.25 11.94 3.01
CA LYS A 205 9.07 12.80 2.84
C LYS A 205 9.02 13.45 1.45
N CYS A 206 10.19 13.78 0.86
CA CYS A 206 10.23 14.33 -0.49
C CYS A 206 9.59 13.41 -1.55
N LEU A 207 9.68 12.09 -1.40
CA LEU A 207 9.04 11.15 -2.33
C LEU A 207 7.53 11.36 -2.35
N ALA A 208 6.91 11.42 -1.17
CA ALA A 208 5.47 11.68 -1.05
C ALA A 208 5.11 13.06 -1.59
N ASP A 209 5.80 14.12 -1.14
CA ASP A 209 5.51 15.50 -1.54
C ASP A 209 5.62 15.71 -3.06
N ARG A 210 6.58 15.07 -3.73
CA ARG A 210 6.83 15.24 -5.17
C ARG A 210 5.89 14.43 -6.05
N THR A 211 5.37 13.31 -5.56
CA THR A 211 4.49 12.42 -6.31
C THR A 211 3.01 12.57 -5.93
N GLY A 212 2.68 13.55 -5.08
CA GLY A 212 1.29 13.78 -4.63
C GLY A 212 0.79 12.76 -3.60
N GLY A 213 1.70 12.03 -2.97
CA GLY A 213 1.37 11.06 -1.93
C GLY A 213 1.29 11.64 -0.52
N LEU A 214 1.07 10.76 0.44
CA LEU A 214 1.00 11.09 1.86
C LEU A 214 2.32 10.72 2.55
N TYR A 215 2.77 11.59 3.45
CA TYR A 215 3.75 11.23 4.47
C TYR A 215 3.03 11.10 5.81
N VAL A 216 3.10 9.94 6.44
CA VAL A 216 2.47 9.65 7.73
C VAL A 216 3.55 9.22 8.72
N SER A 217 3.71 9.96 9.81
CA SER A 217 4.57 9.53 10.94
C SER A 217 3.74 8.73 11.93
N THR A 218 4.25 7.59 12.36
CA THR A 218 3.56 6.65 13.24
C THR A 218 4.48 6.18 14.37
N GLU A 219 3.95 6.09 15.57
CA GLU A 219 4.70 5.72 16.78
C GLU A 219 4.19 4.41 17.42
N THR A 220 2.99 3.99 17.06
CA THR A 220 2.34 2.80 17.62
C THR A 220 1.97 1.79 16.53
N VAL A 221 1.70 0.55 16.96
CA VAL A 221 1.22 -0.54 16.08
C VAL A 221 -0.09 -0.14 15.40
N ASP A 222 -1.03 0.43 16.17
CA ASP A 222 -2.35 0.80 15.67
C ASP A 222 -2.24 1.93 14.64
N GLU A 223 -1.43 2.97 14.90
CA GLU A 223 -1.18 4.05 13.94
C GLU A 223 -0.55 3.53 12.66
N LEU A 224 0.39 2.58 12.75
CA LEU A 224 0.99 1.97 11.55
C LEU A 224 -0.03 1.15 10.77
N ALA A 225 -0.88 0.38 11.44
CA ALA A 225 -1.94 -0.39 10.80
C ALA A 225 -2.96 0.53 10.09
N ASP A 226 -3.35 1.63 10.74
CA ASP A 226 -4.24 2.62 10.15
C ASP A 226 -3.61 3.36 8.96
N ALA A 227 -2.33 3.72 9.06
CA ALA A 227 -1.58 4.32 7.95
C ALA A 227 -1.50 3.38 6.74
N LEU A 228 -1.30 2.07 6.97
CA LEU A 228 -1.33 1.05 5.90
C LEU A 228 -2.73 0.96 5.26
N ARG A 229 -3.80 0.98 6.05
CA ARG A 229 -5.19 1.00 5.52
C ARG A 229 -5.46 2.24 4.67
N VAL A 230 -5.00 3.40 5.12
CA VAL A 230 -5.18 4.67 4.39
C VAL A 230 -4.38 4.70 3.10
N THR A 231 -3.13 4.23 3.10
CA THR A 231 -2.23 4.35 1.95
C THR A 231 -2.36 3.21 0.95
N LEU A 232 -2.64 1.99 1.41
CA LEU A 232 -2.84 0.81 0.57
C LEU A 232 -4.31 0.47 0.32
N GLY A 233 -5.24 0.95 1.16
CA GLY A 233 -6.68 0.74 0.96
C GLY A 233 -7.23 1.51 -0.23
N CYS A 234 -8.44 1.16 -0.66
CA CYS A 234 -9.16 1.97 -1.64
C CYS A 234 -9.75 3.21 -0.95
N THR A 235 -9.51 4.39 -1.50
CA THR A 235 -10.37 5.52 -1.23
C THR A 235 -11.74 5.20 -1.87
N LEU A 236 -12.67 4.69 -1.09
CA LEU A 236 -14.07 4.63 -1.50
C LEU A 236 -14.53 6.09 -1.66
N VAL A 237 -14.61 6.55 -2.91
CA VAL A 237 -15.20 7.84 -3.23
C VAL A 237 -16.65 7.79 -2.76
N GLY A 238 -16.92 8.28 -1.56
CA GLY A 238 -18.30 8.40 -1.07
C GLY A 238 -18.56 8.32 0.43
N SER A 239 -17.57 8.15 1.31
CA SER A 239 -17.85 8.12 2.76
C SER A 239 -16.72 8.68 3.62
N VAL A 240 -16.49 9.98 3.52
CA VAL A 240 -15.86 10.71 4.63
C VAL A 240 -16.96 11.53 5.32
N ASN A 241 -17.71 10.91 6.22
CA ASN A 241 -18.39 11.65 7.26
C ASN A 241 -17.35 11.89 8.38
N LEU A 242 -16.67 13.01 8.30
CA LEU A 242 -15.95 13.60 9.43
C LEU A 242 -17.01 14.22 10.34
N SER A 243 -17.36 13.53 11.41
CA SER A 243 -18.10 14.09 12.57
C SER A 243 -17.13 14.45 13.68
#